data_8a82e5bfaad80abe61fd2364b7c2fbca
#
_entry.id   8a82e5bfaad80abe61fd2364b7c2fbca
#
_cell.length_a   1.000
_cell.length_b   1.000
_cell.length_c   1.000
_cell.angle_alpha   90.00
_cell.angle_beta   90.00
_cell.angle_gamma   90.00
#
_symmetry.space_group_name_H-M   'P 1'
#
loop_
_entity.id
_entity.type
_entity.pdbx_description
1 polymer ?
#
loop_
_entity_poly.entity_id
_entity_poly.type
_entity_poly.pdbx_seq_one_letter_code
_entity_poly.pdbx_strand_id
1 'polypeptide(L)'
;MVLLPNNVNVKYKVSHKTRMQNKPEFKMAEQHDESMMNNLYWWGIPTLFRCPHQDLDGADIALVGVPHSSGNGTTERDQHLGPRAVRNVSALQRRAHSGFQIDPWELATVIDAGDVAFPRANNNEHCIQQITDYFKKIDSAGVRPVSIGGDHSITGGIVQALGKGHLAKGEKVCFLHLDAHTDVFTTVDHFLGAEKSAAHWGAYLVDQDMVDPAHSMQIGLRGHPRTLDWLQPSYDYGYNIVTMAEYRQRGALDVIEQIKIKLAGRPVYITFDLDCLDPSVAPAVSNLEPGVGGFSIDEAVQLLHAVRGMNIIGGDVVCLMPTKDSPNQITAMVAASVMFEMVSMMAERVG
;
A
#
# COMPACT_ATOMS: atom_id res chain seq x y z
N MET A 1 -45.08 -13.54 -3.15
CA MET A 1 -44.82 -14.78 -3.90
C MET A 1 -44.12 -14.36 -5.19
N VAL A 2 -42.80 -14.29 -5.16
CA VAL A 2 -41.98 -13.91 -6.30
C VAL A 2 -41.11 -15.13 -6.62
N LEU A 3 -41.30 -15.65 -7.82
CA LEU A 3 -40.62 -16.80 -8.37
C LEU A 3 -39.18 -16.45 -8.73
N LEU A 4 -38.20 -17.22 -8.26
CA LEU A 4 -36.81 -17.19 -8.72
C LEU A 4 -36.72 -17.96 -10.02
N PRO A 5 -35.94 -17.48 -11.02
CA PRO A 5 -35.69 -18.26 -12.21
C PRO A 5 -34.49 -19.22 -12.03
N ASN A 6 -34.63 -20.35 -12.71
CA ASN A 6 -33.83 -21.57 -12.67
C ASN A 6 -32.37 -21.45 -13.08
N ASN A 7 -31.56 -22.20 -12.37
CA ASN A 7 -30.36 -22.97 -12.78
C ASN A 7 -29.66 -22.62 -14.09
N VAL A 8 -28.52 -21.98 -13.95
CA VAL A 8 -27.45 -22.04 -14.96
C VAL A 8 -26.40 -23.04 -14.45
N ASN A 9 -26.38 -24.23 -15.05
CA ASN A 9 -25.34 -25.22 -14.89
C ASN A 9 -24.07 -24.75 -15.62
N VAL A 10 -23.15 -24.10 -14.92
CA VAL A 10 -21.80 -23.83 -15.45
C VAL A 10 -20.95 -25.05 -15.18
N LYS A 11 -20.72 -25.86 -16.21
CA LYS A 11 -19.74 -26.95 -16.19
C LYS A 11 -18.33 -26.34 -16.24
N TYR A 12 -17.67 -26.26 -15.12
CA TYR A 12 -16.24 -26.00 -15.08
C TYR A 12 -15.47 -27.20 -15.64
N LYS A 13 -14.83 -27.02 -16.79
CA LYS A 13 -13.79 -27.95 -17.25
C LYS A 13 -12.53 -27.69 -16.43
N VAL A 14 -12.36 -28.42 -15.35
CA VAL A 14 -11.07 -28.55 -14.68
C VAL A 14 -10.22 -29.46 -15.55
N SER A 15 -9.28 -28.89 -16.30
CA SER A 15 -8.27 -29.68 -16.98
C SER A 15 -7.20 -30.11 -15.93
N HIS A 16 -7.42 -31.25 -15.31
CA HIS A 16 -6.37 -31.94 -14.59
C HIS A 16 -5.30 -32.40 -15.59
N LYS A 17 -4.28 -31.60 -15.81
CA LYS A 17 -3.01 -32.13 -16.29
C LYS A 17 -2.37 -32.92 -15.15
N THR A 18 -2.64 -34.20 -15.16
CA THR A 18 -2.03 -35.19 -14.28
C THR A 18 -0.54 -35.20 -14.54
N ARG A 19 0.24 -34.48 -13.74
CA ARG A 19 1.68 -34.71 -13.60
C ARG A 19 1.87 -35.59 -12.37
N MET A 20 1.55 -36.90 -12.53
CA MET A 20 2.04 -37.88 -11.60
C MET A 20 3.54 -38.03 -11.85
N GLN A 21 4.34 -37.29 -11.08
CA GLN A 21 5.74 -37.63 -10.88
C GLN A 21 5.93 -37.94 -9.41
N ASN A 22 6.27 -39.22 -9.18
CA ASN A 22 6.83 -39.86 -7.98
C ASN A 22 6.82 -38.98 -6.74
N LYS A 23 5.78 -39.11 -5.92
CA LYS A 23 5.86 -38.68 -4.52
C LYS A 23 6.97 -39.49 -3.89
N PRO A 24 8.02 -38.88 -3.32
CA PRO A 24 9.01 -39.62 -2.53
C PRO A 24 8.25 -40.31 -1.39
N GLU A 25 8.52 -41.58 -1.16
CA GLU A 25 8.06 -42.28 0.02
C GLU A 25 8.42 -41.48 1.26
N PHE A 26 7.44 -41.17 2.07
CA PHE A 26 7.60 -40.46 3.33
C PHE A 26 8.34 -41.38 4.29
N LYS A 27 9.66 -41.33 4.33
CA LYS A 27 10.45 -41.87 5.45
C LYS A 27 10.25 -40.96 6.65
N MET A 28 9.27 -41.29 7.47
CA MET A 28 9.14 -40.69 8.78
C MET A 28 10.35 -41.05 9.64
N ALA A 29 11.00 -40.05 10.17
CA ALA A 29 12.14 -40.05 11.10
C ALA A 29 13.51 -40.10 10.41
N GLU A 30 14.12 -38.94 10.22
CA GLU A 30 15.56 -38.66 10.41
C GLU A 30 16.03 -37.34 9.76
N GLN A 31 15.19 -36.66 9.01
CA GLN A 31 15.49 -35.30 8.59
C GLN A 31 14.30 -34.42 8.99
N HIS A 32 14.56 -33.44 9.87
CA HIS A 32 13.63 -32.34 10.05
C HIS A 32 13.44 -31.71 8.68
N ASP A 33 12.28 -31.94 8.06
CA ASP A 33 11.96 -31.35 6.77
C ASP A 33 11.69 -29.85 7.01
N GLU A 34 12.75 -29.05 6.82
CA GLU A 34 12.67 -27.59 6.94
C GLU A 34 11.56 -27.02 6.06
N SER A 35 11.22 -27.68 4.95
CA SER A 35 10.14 -27.26 4.06
C SER A 35 8.79 -27.31 4.75
N MET A 36 8.54 -28.29 5.61
CA MET A 36 7.32 -28.39 6.41
C MET A 36 7.29 -27.32 7.50
N MET A 37 8.44 -27.00 8.11
CA MET A 37 8.56 -25.96 9.11
C MET A 37 8.30 -24.57 8.52
N ASN A 38 8.66 -24.33 7.27
CA ASN A 38 8.41 -23.07 6.56
C ASN A 38 6.92 -22.75 6.39
N ASN A 39 6.03 -23.73 6.56
CA ASN A 39 4.58 -23.50 6.58
C ASN A 39 4.06 -23.02 7.95
N LEU A 40 4.91 -23.01 8.98
CA LEU A 40 4.53 -22.58 10.33
C LEU A 40 4.85 -21.10 10.50
N TYR A 41 3.82 -20.29 10.72
CA TYR A 41 3.93 -18.82 10.78
C TYR A 41 4.90 -18.30 11.86
N TRP A 42 5.16 -19.08 12.89
CA TRP A 42 6.05 -18.74 14.02
C TRP A 42 7.50 -19.20 13.83
N TRP A 43 7.80 -19.94 12.75
CA TRP A 43 9.13 -20.49 12.49
C TRP A 43 9.97 -19.59 11.58
N GLY A 44 11.27 -19.53 11.86
CA GLY A 44 12.27 -18.89 11.01
C GLY A 44 12.37 -17.37 11.18
N ILE A 45 13.08 -16.75 10.25
CA ILE A 45 13.24 -15.29 10.21
C ILE A 45 12.00 -14.69 9.53
N PRO A 46 11.27 -13.77 10.18
CA PRO A 46 10.10 -13.17 9.58
C PRO A 46 10.49 -12.24 8.42
N THR A 47 10.01 -12.58 7.24
CA THR A 47 10.01 -11.74 6.05
C THR A 47 8.57 -11.34 5.71
N LEU A 48 8.39 -10.29 4.89
CA LEU A 48 7.05 -9.90 4.43
C LEU A 48 6.41 -11.06 3.65
N PHE A 49 5.26 -11.52 4.12
CA PHE A 49 4.49 -12.66 3.56
C PHE A 49 5.31 -13.96 3.41
N ARG A 50 6.39 -14.10 4.17
CA ARG A 50 7.36 -15.21 4.06
C ARG A 50 7.98 -15.32 2.66
N CYS A 51 8.06 -14.22 1.94
CA CYS A 51 8.76 -14.15 0.66
C CYS A 51 10.27 -14.34 0.86
N PRO A 52 11.00 -14.84 -0.13
CA PRO A 52 12.46 -14.88 -0.08
C PRO A 52 13.02 -13.46 0.15
N HIS A 53 13.96 -13.34 1.08
CA HIS A 53 14.76 -12.12 1.22
C HIS A 53 15.96 -12.23 0.27
N GLN A 54 15.97 -11.42 -0.78
CA GLN A 54 16.97 -11.47 -1.84
C GLN A 54 17.08 -10.15 -2.60
N ASP A 55 18.06 -10.03 -3.47
CA ASP A 55 18.25 -8.93 -4.41
C ASP A 55 17.13 -8.92 -5.49
N LEU A 56 17.08 -7.81 -6.27
CA LEU A 56 16.00 -7.57 -7.24
C LEU A 56 16.05 -8.48 -8.49
N ASP A 57 17.12 -9.23 -8.68
CA ASP A 57 17.30 -10.05 -9.88
C ASP A 57 16.18 -11.09 -10.07
N GLY A 58 15.48 -10.98 -11.19
CA GLY A 58 14.37 -11.89 -11.53
C GLY A 58 13.09 -11.64 -10.74
N ALA A 59 13.01 -10.57 -9.95
CA ALA A 59 11.80 -10.20 -9.25
C ALA A 59 10.84 -9.40 -10.16
N ASP A 60 9.55 -9.63 -10.00
CA ASP A 60 8.47 -8.83 -10.61
C ASP A 60 7.95 -7.79 -9.61
N ILE A 61 7.85 -8.19 -8.34
CA ILE A 61 7.33 -7.34 -7.26
C ILE A 61 8.32 -7.40 -6.07
N ALA A 62 8.72 -6.23 -5.57
CA ALA A 62 9.55 -6.10 -4.38
C ALA A 62 8.74 -5.53 -3.21
N LEU A 63 8.68 -6.28 -2.12
CA LEU A 63 8.16 -5.80 -0.85
C LEU A 63 9.29 -5.06 -0.11
N VAL A 64 9.04 -3.83 0.31
CA VAL A 64 10.08 -2.96 0.87
C VAL A 64 9.63 -2.38 2.21
N GLY A 65 10.45 -2.51 3.23
CA GLY A 65 10.26 -1.76 4.48
C GLY A 65 10.91 -0.37 4.40
N VAL A 66 10.18 0.66 4.84
CA VAL A 66 10.70 2.03 4.90
C VAL A 66 10.56 2.55 6.33
N PRO A 67 11.48 2.20 7.26
CA PRO A 67 11.39 2.49 8.70
C PRO A 67 11.75 3.95 9.00
N HIS A 68 10.90 4.90 8.57
CA HIS A 68 11.08 6.33 8.72
C HIS A 68 9.95 6.97 9.52
N SER A 69 10.26 7.97 10.36
CA SER A 69 9.26 8.70 11.15
C SER A 69 9.62 10.16 11.46
N SER A 70 10.66 10.70 10.81
CA SER A 70 11.07 12.09 11.03
C SER A 70 10.27 13.09 10.21
N GLY A 71 9.46 12.61 9.26
CA GLY A 71 8.57 13.45 8.45
C GLY A 71 7.22 13.73 9.12
N ASN A 72 6.86 13.02 10.19
CA ASN A 72 5.64 13.29 10.92
C ASN A 72 5.79 14.53 11.81
N GLY A 73 4.82 15.45 11.73
CA GLY A 73 4.78 16.69 12.50
C GLY A 73 4.36 16.52 13.97
N THR A 74 3.95 15.32 14.40
CA THR A 74 3.56 15.05 15.78
C THR A 74 4.77 14.64 16.65
N THR A 75 4.58 14.65 17.98
CA THR A 75 5.61 14.17 18.91
C THR A 75 5.69 12.65 18.99
N GLU A 76 4.62 11.96 18.60
CA GLU A 76 4.57 10.49 18.57
C GLU A 76 5.05 9.99 17.20
N ARG A 77 6.13 9.21 17.21
CA ARG A 77 6.86 8.85 16.00
C ARG A 77 7.44 7.45 16.07
N ASP A 78 6.58 6.45 16.29
CA ASP A 78 7.00 5.05 16.27
C ASP A 78 6.63 4.33 14.95
N GLN A 79 6.19 5.07 13.92
CA GLN A 79 5.86 4.54 12.60
C GLN A 79 7.04 3.79 11.96
N HIS A 80 8.28 4.14 12.31
CA HIS A 80 9.48 3.40 11.87
C HIS A 80 9.51 1.92 12.31
N LEU A 81 8.66 1.54 13.27
CA LEU A 81 8.48 0.15 13.69
C LEU A 81 7.49 -0.62 12.79
N GLY A 82 6.75 0.07 11.93
CA GLY A 82 5.73 -0.49 11.04
C GLY A 82 6.22 -1.67 10.20
N PRO A 83 7.34 -1.55 9.46
CA PRO A 83 7.86 -2.66 8.66
C PRO A 83 8.11 -3.93 9.46
N ARG A 84 8.67 -3.79 10.67
CA ARG A 84 8.92 -4.93 11.56
C ARG A 84 7.63 -5.58 12.04
N ALA A 85 6.65 -4.77 12.43
CA ALA A 85 5.36 -5.26 12.90
C ALA A 85 4.62 -6.04 11.80
N VAL A 86 4.60 -5.50 10.58
CA VAL A 86 3.94 -6.16 9.44
C VAL A 86 4.67 -7.44 9.04
N ARG A 87 6.01 -7.53 9.09
CA ARG A 87 6.72 -8.80 8.89
C ARG A 87 6.25 -9.88 9.84
N ASN A 88 6.05 -9.53 11.11
CA ASN A 88 5.61 -10.51 12.12
C ASN A 88 4.20 -11.04 11.82
N VAL A 89 3.25 -10.17 11.43
CA VAL A 89 1.85 -10.59 11.23
C VAL A 89 1.57 -11.11 9.84
N SER A 90 2.27 -10.64 8.81
CA SER A 90 2.03 -11.06 7.42
C SER A 90 2.34 -12.55 7.18
N ALA A 91 3.10 -13.18 8.06
CA ALA A 91 3.29 -14.64 8.05
C ALA A 91 1.98 -15.42 8.26
N LEU A 92 0.94 -14.80 8.82
CA LEU A 92 -0.39 -15.40 9.00
C LEU A 92 -1.24 -15.33 7.72
N GLN A 93 -0.89 -14.49 6.77
CA GLN A 93 -1.62 -14.34 5.51
C GLN A 93 -1.52 -15.62 4.67
N ARG A 94 -2.64 -15.97 4.05
CA ARG A 94 -2.70 -17.09 3.10
C ARG A 94 -2.32 -16.59 1.72
N ARG A 95 -1.84 -17.51 0.87
CA ARG A 95 -1.33 -17.16 -0.47
C ARG A 95 -2.44 -16.84 -1.46
N ALA A 96 -3.53 -17.63 -1.44
CA ALA A 96 -4.58 -17.48 -2.43
C ALA A 96 -5.51 -16.31 -2.15
N HIS A 97 -5.75 -15.49 -3.14
CA HIS A 97 -6.77 -14.42 -3.11
C HIS A 97 -8.12 -15.00 -3.53
N SER A 98 -8.98 -15.30 -2.56
CA SER A 98 -10.26 -15.99 -2.80
C SER A 98 -11.21 -15.21 -3.71
N GLY A 99 -11.25 -13.88 -3.61
CA GLY A 99 -12.10 -13.02 -4.45
C GLY A 99 -11.66 -12.97 -5.91
N PHE A 100 -10.35 -12.93 -6.16
CA PHE A 100 -9.78 -12.93 -7.52
C PHE A 100 -9.58 -14.33 -8.09
N GLN A 101 -9.64 -15.37 -7.26
CA GLN A 101 -9.38 -16.77 -7.62
C GLN A 101 -7.98 -17.00 -8.20
N ILE A 102 -6.96 -16.35 -7.59
CA ILE A 102 -5.55 -16.46 -7.99
C ILE A 102 -4.67 -16.78 -6.79
N ASP A 103 -3.49 -17.34 -7.04
CA ASP A 103 -2.34 -17.30 -6.15
C ASP A 103 -1.33 -16.30 -6.74
N PRO A 104 -1.14 -15.11 -6.16
CA PRO A 104 -0.22 -14.10 -6.69
C PRO A 104 1.21 -14.59 -6.86
N TRP A 105 1.65 -15.52 -6.00
CA TRP A 105 3.01 -16.10 -6.05
C TRP A 105 3.19 -17.16 -7.13
N GLU A 106 2.11 -17.63 -7.77
CA GLU A 106 2.17 -18.44 -8.98
C GLU A 106 2.23 -17.59 -10.25
N LEU A 107 1.77 -16.33 -10.17
CA LEU A 107 1.71 -15.38 -11.28
C LEU A 107 2.97 -14.52 -11.36
N ALA A 108 3.58 -14.18 -10.22
CA ALA A 108 4.70 -13.24 -10.14
C ALA A 108 5.77 -13.70 -9.14
N THR A 109 7.02 -13.37 -9.42
CA THR A 109 8.12 -13.51 -8.47
C THR A 109 8.08 -12.35 -7.48
N VAL A 110 7.61 -12.63 -6.27
CA VAL A 110 7.49 -11.65 -5.18
C VAL A 110 8.59 -11.88 -4.16
N ILE A 111 9.33 -10.84 -3.80
CA ILE A 111 10.46 -10.89 -2.85
C ILE A 111 10.29 -9.90 -1.69
N ASP A 112 10.94 -10.16 -0.56
CA ASP A 112 11.21 -9.14 0.48
C ASP A 112 12.60 -8.55 0.20
N ALA A 113 12.65 -7.32 -0.30
CA ALA A 113 13.90 -6.62 -0.63
C ALA A 113 14.57 -5.98 0.60
N GLY A 114 14.02 -6.22 1.80
CA GLY A 114 14.55 -5.67 3.05
C GLY A 114 14.07 -4.25 3.34
N ASP A 115 14.85 -3.52 4.10
CA ASP A 115 14.52 -2.18 4.55
C ASP A 115 15.47 -1.13 3.97
N VAL A 116 14.94 0.06 3.69
CA VAL A 116 15.76 1.22 3.36
C VAL A 116 16.61 1.60 4.56
N ALA A 117 17.92 1.73 4.36
CA ALA A 117 18.87 2.09 5.42
C ALA A 117 18.93 3.60 5.66
N PHE A 118 18.83 4.01 6.91
CA PHE A 118 18.88 5.41 7.32
C PHE A 118 20.05 5.70 8.29
N PRO A 119 21.28 5.94 7.79
CA PRO A 119 22.43 6.23 8.63
C PRO A 119 22.30 7.56 9.39
N ARG A 120 21.39 8.43 8.98
CA ARG A 120 21.07 9.72 9.61
C ARG A 120 19.55 9.87 9.80
N ALA A 121 18.96 8.93 10.53
CA ALA A 121 17.51 8.80 10.71
C ALA A 121 16.81 10.04 11.32
N ASN A 122 17.56 10.94 11.97
CA ASN A 122 17.06 12.19 12.54
C ASN A 122 17.07 13.37 11.54
N ASN A 123 17.53 13.18 10.32
CA ASN A 123 17.52 14.20 9.27
C ASN A 123 16.53 13.76 8.18
N ASN A 124 15.36 14.37 8.19
CA ASN A 124 14.27 14.01 7.28
C ASN A 124 14.66 14.11 5.80
N GLU A 125 15.24 15.24 5.38
CA GLU A 125 15.58 15.49 3.97
C GLU A 125 16.62 14.48 3.47
N HIS A 126 17.56 14.10 4.34
CA HIS A 126 18.52 13.05 4.03
C HIS A 126 17.84 11.68 3.88
N CYS A 127 16.88 11.37 4.76
CA CYS A 127 16.12 10.13 4.66
C CYS A 127 15.28 10.08 3.38
N ILE A 128 14.58 11.17 3.03
CA ILE A 128 13.84 11.25 1.76
C ILE A 128 14.76 11.03 0.55
N GLN A 129 15.98 11.58 0.58
CA GLN A 129 16.96 11.33 -0.48
C GLN A 129 17.41 9.86 -0.53
N GLN A 130 17.62 9.21 0.64
CA GLN A 130 17.94 7.77 0.70
C GLN A 130 16.80 6.90 0.15
N ILE A 131 15.56 7.24 0.44
CA ILE A 131 14.38 6.58 -0.12
C ILE A 131 14.41 6.73 -1.65
N THR A 132 14.57 7.96 -2.14
CA THR A 132 14.60 8.21 -3.59
C THR A 132 15.72 7.42 -4.28
N ASP A 133 16.91 7.37 -3.72
CA ASP A 133 18.05 6.65 -4.31
C ASP A 133 17.85 5.12 -4.28
N TYR A 134 17.20 4.60 -3.25
CA TYR A 134 16.85 3.18 -3.14
C TYR A 134 15.81 2.80 -4.20
N PHE A 135 14.72 3.56 -4.31
CA PHE A 135 13.63 3.27 -5.24
C PHE A 135 13.98 3.52 -6.70
N LYS A 136 14.96 4.39 -7.01
CA LYS A 136 15.53 4.49 -8.37
C LYS A 136 16.15 3.19 -8.85
N LYS A 137 16.75 2.40 -7.95
CA LYS A 137 17.31 1.09 -8.32
C LYS A 137 16.17 0.11 -8.65
N ILE A 138 15.09 0.13 -7.87
CA ILE A 138 13.89 -0.69 -8.10
C ILE A 138 13.24 -0.32 -9.44
N ASP A 139 13.02 0.97 -9.69
CA ASP A 139 12.47 1.46 -10.95
C ASP A 139 13.34 1.06 -12.15
N SER A 140 14.66 1.25 -12.06
CA SER A 140 15.60 0.88 -13.12
C SER A 140 15.66 -0.61 -13.42
N ALA A 141 15.36 -1.44 -12.41
CA ALA A 141 15.24 -2.91 -12.58
C ALA A 141 13.88 -3.33 -13.18
N GLY A 142 12.93 -2.40 -13.33
CA GLY A 142 11.58 -2.70 -13.81
C GLY A 142 10.71 -3.44 -12.79
N VAL A 143 11.12 -3.49 -11.54
CA VAL A 143 10.44 -4.20 -10.45
C VAL A 143 9.41 -3.27 -9.80
N ARG A 144 8.19 -3.75 -9.55
CA ARG A 144 7.12 -2.95 -8.93
C ARG A 144 7.23 -3.00 -7.41
N PRO A 145 7.37 -1.85 -6.72
CA PRO A 145 7.43 -1.85 -5.26
C PRO A 145 6.04 -1.89 -4.62
N VAL A 146 5.91 -2.67 -3.54
CA VAL A 146 4.86 -2.53 -2.53
C VAL A 146 5.53 -2.29 -1.19
N SER A 147 5.34 -1.11 -0.62
CA SER A 147 6.09 -0.65 0.54
C SER A 147 5.24 -0.65 1.80
N ILE A 148 5.87 -0.94 2.93
CA ILE A 148 5.31 -0.65 4.24
C ILE A 148 6.13 0.43 4.92
N GLY A 149 5.49 1.57 5.18
CA GLY A 149 6.11 2.70 5.87
C GLY A 149 6.18 2.52 7.37
N GLY A 150 6.71 3.42 7.89
CA GLY A 150 6.97 4.76 8.26
C GLY A 150 5.78 5.72 8.17
N ASP A 151 6.12 6.96 8.36
CA ASP A 151 5.17 8.06 8.19
C ASP A 151 4.92 8.36 6.69
N HIS A 152 3.92 9.20 6.40
CA HIS A 152 3.47 9.45 5.02
C HIS A 152 4.48 10.26 4.17
N SER A 153 5.54 10.83 4.75
CA SER A 153 6.58 11.51 3.98
C SER A 153 7.35 10.58 3.03
N ILE A 154 7.32 9.26 3.30
CA ILE A 154 8.02 8.28 2.46
C ILE A 154 7.50 8.26 1.03
N THR A 155 6.19 8.47 0.84
CA THR A 155 5.54 8.54 -0.49
C THR A 155 6.21 9.57 -1.38
N GLY A 156 6.57 10.72 -0.82
CA GLY A 156 7.31 11.74 -1.52
C GLY A 156 8.66 11.26 -2.07
N GLY A 157 9.45 10.56 -1.24
CA GLY A 157 10.73 9.98 -1.65
C GLY A 157 10.58 8.88 -2.70
N ILE A 158 9.58 8.01 -2.55
CA ILE A 158 9.30 6.92 -3.48
C ILE A 158 8.89 7.47 -4.84
N VAL A 159 7.93 8.39 -4.87
CA VAL A 159 7.39 8.92 -6.14
C VAL A 159 8.38 9.87 -6.84
N GLN A 160 9.29 10.52 -6.10
CA GLN A 160 10.44 11.21 -6.73
C GLN A 160 11.33 10.25 -7.55
N ALA A 161 11.36 8.96 -7.20
CA ALA A 161 12.10 7.95 -7.95
C ALA A 161 11.29 7.38 -9.12
N LEU A 162 9.99 7.12 -8.91
CA LEU A 162 9.13 6.47 -9.91
C LEU A 162 8.54 7.43 -10.94
N GLY A 163 8.32 8.69 -10.55
CA GLY A 163 7.75 9.72 -11.43
C GLY A 163 8.64 9.94 -12.66
N LYS A 164 8.03 9.83 -13.87
CA LYS A 164 8.73 9.87 -15.15
C LYS A 164 9.85 8.82 -15.30
N GLY A 165 9.86 7.81 -14.42
CA GLY A 165 10.81 6.71 -14.43
C GLY A 165 10.48 5.63 -15.45
N HIS A 166 11.19 4.50 -15.32
CA HIS A 166 11.04 3.35 -16.21
C HIS A 166 9.65 2.72 -16.13
N LEU A 167 9.15 2.47 -14.91
CA LEU A 167 7.81 1.88 -14.69
C LEU A 167 6.68 2.81 -15.16
N ALA A 168 6.87 4.11 -15.02
CA ALA A 168 5.96 5.14 -15.51
C ALA A 168 6.14 5.44 -17.01
N LYS A 169 7.11 4.83 -17.68
CA LYS A 169 7.41 5.05 -19.11
C LYS A 169 7.64 6.52 -19.48
N GLY A 170 8.25 7.29 -18.58
CA GLY A 170 8.46 8.73 -18.75
C GLY A 170 7.25 9.61 -18.47
N GLU A 171 6.12 9.04 -18.06
CA GLU A 171 4.90 9.78 -17.75
C GLU A 171 4.85 10.22 -16.27
N LYS A 172 4.03 11.23 -15.99
CA LYS A 172 3.71 11.63 -14.61
C LYS A 172 2.85 10.56 -13.94
N VAL A 173 3.07 10.35 -12.66
CA VAL A 173 2.29 9.41 -11.84
C VAL A 173 0.92 10.00 -11.50
N CYS A 174 -0.10 9.17 -11.47
CA CYS A 174 -1.41 9.49 -10.93
C CYS A 174 -1.65 8.74 -9.62
N PHE A 175 -2.19 9.42 -8.62
CA PHE A 175 -2.45 8.81 -7.32
C PHE A 175 -3.87 8.25 -7.19
N LEU A 176 -3.96 7.03 -6.63
CA LEU A 176 -5.08 6.64 -5.81
C LEU A 176 -4.64 6.83 -4.34
N HIS A 177 -5.04 7.94 -3.73
CA HIS A 177 -4.67 8.34 -2.39
C HIS A 177 -5.87 8.16 -1.45
N LEU A 178 -5.81 7.18 -0.55
CA LEU A 178 -6.78 6.98 0.52
C LEU A 178 -6.18 7.47 1.83
N ASP A 179 -6.82 8.48 2.43
CA ASP A 179 -6.28 9.20 3.58
C ASP A 179 -7.40 9.99 4.29
N ALA A 180 -7.27 10.26 5.57
CA ALA A 180 -8.08 11.26 6.26
C ALA A 180 -7.60 12.70 5.97
N HIS A 181 -6.36 12.87 5.49
CA HIS A 181 -5.68 14.16 5.27
C HIS A 181 -5.38 14.41 3.80
N THR A 182 -5.03 15.63 3.46
CA THR A 182 -4.70 16.00 2.07
C THR A 182 -3.23 15.84 1.74
N ASP A 183 -2.35 16.04 2.72
CA ASP A 183 -0.89 16.02 2.59
C ASP A 183 -0.33 16.92 1.45
N VAL A 184 -1.06 18.01 1.17
CA VAL A 184 -0.76 18.97 0.09
C VAL A 184 -0.55 20.39 0.66
N PHE A 185 -0.07 20.49 1.90
CA PHE A 185 0.21 21.77 2.51
C PHE A 185 1.56 22.34 2.02
N THR A 186 1.65 23.66 1.92
CA THR A 186 2.89 24.36 1.50
C THR A 186 3.54 25.10 2.66
N THR A 187 2.82 25.34 3.76
CA THR A 187 3.22 26.25 4.85
C THR A 187 2.83 25.70 6.22
N VAL A 188 3.01 24.40 6.46
CA VAL A 188 2.78 23.83 7.80
C VAL A 188 4.09 23.80 8.57
N ASP A 189 4.12 24.46 9.72
CA ASP A 189 5.27 24.39 10.61
C ASP A 189 5.49 22.96 11.11
N HIS A 190 6.69 22.46 10.89
CA HIS A 190 7.11 21.16 11.38
C HIS A 190 8.10 21.34 12.54
N PHE A 191 7.79 20.80 13.72
CA PHE A 191 8.58 21.07 14.93
C PHE A 191 10.05 20.57 14.84
N LEU A 192 10.35 19.66 13.93
CA LEU A 192 11.73 19.24 13.61
C LEU A 192 12.32 20.00 12.42
N GLY A 193 11.61 20.95 11.85
CA GLY A 193 12.05 21.73 10.68
C GLY A 193 12.05 20.96 9.37
N ALA A 194 11.28 19.87 9.24
CA ALA A 194 11.20 19.11 8.00
C ALA A 194 10.44 19.88 6.91
N GLU A 195 11.06 20.08 5.76
CA GLU A 195 10.46 20.70 4.59
C GLU A 195 9.72 19.69 3.72
N LYS A 196 10.25 18.45 3.64
CA LYS A 196 9.63 17.31 2.93
C LYS A 196 8.91 16.39 3.91
N SER A 197 8.00 16.95 4.70
CA SER A 197 7.27 16.22 5.73
C SER A 197 6.09 15.41 5.17
N ALA A 198 5.45 14.64 6.03
CA ALA A 198 4.22 13.93 5.73
C ALA A 198 3.11 14.84 5.19
N ALA A 199 3.03 16.09 5.67
CA ALA A 199 2.02 17.05 5.24
C ALA A 199 2.31 17.73 3.89
N HIS A 200 3.51 17.57 3.30
CA HIS A 200 3.95 18.38 2.16
C HIS A 200 4.16 17.60 0.85
N TRP A 201 4.22 16.28 0.90
CA TRP A 201 4.66 15.48 -0.24
C TRP A 201 3.76 15.63 -1.47
N GLY A 202 2.46 15.77 -1.31
CA GLY A 202 1.52 15.96 -2.41
C GLY A 202 1.71 17.28 -3.15
N ALA A 203 2.19 18.34 -2.47
CA ALA A 203 2.47 19.64 -3.08
C ALA A 203 3.79 19.61 -3.85
N TYR A 204 4.91 19.28 -3.18
CA TYR A 204 6.21 19.38 -3.83
C TYR A 204 6.41 18.39 -4.99
N LEU A 205 5.72 17.27 -5.01
CA LEU A 205 5.76 16.34 -6.15
C LEU A 205 5.10 16.93 -7.41
N VAL A 206 4.04 17.72 -7.25
CA VAL A 206 3.44 18.46 -8.37
C VAL A 206 4.37 19.58 -8.83
N ASP A 207 4.95 20.34 -7.90
CA ASP A 207 5.92 21.41 -8.22
C ASP A 207 7.16 20.87 -8.96
N GLN A 208 7.55 19.63 -8.67
CA GLN A 208 8.65 18.94 -9.36
C GLN A 208 8.21 18.26 -10.67
N ASP A 209 6.98 18.43 -11.08
CA ASP A 209 6.43 17.86 -12.32
C ASP A 209 6.45 16.30 -12.35
N MET A 210 6.38 15.65 -11.19
CA MET A 210 6.41 14.18 -11.05
C MET A 210 5.00 13.57 -11.06
N VAL A 211 3.98 14.36 -10.69
CA VAL A 211 2.59 13.91 -10.49
C VAL A 211 1.64 14.68 -11.40
N ASP A 212 0.61 13.99 -11.90
CA ASP A 212 -0.54 14.60 -12.60
C ASP A 212 -1.73 14.71 -11.62
N PRO A 213 -1.92 15.86 -10.95
CA PRO A 213 -2.98 16.01 -9.96
C PRO A 213 -4.38 15.98 -10.59
N ALA A 214 -4.53 16.43 -11.84
CA ALA A 214 -5.83 16.43 -12.53
C ALA A 214 -6.40 15.03 -12.77
N HIS A 215 -5.54 14.02 -12.73
CA HIS A 215 -5.89 12.61 -12.84
C HIS A 215 -5.58 11.82 -11.56
N SER A 216 -5.30 12.50 -10.46
CA SER A 216 -5.12 11.90 -9.14
C SER A 216 -6.38 12.09 -8.29
N MET A 217 -6.67 11.11 -7.43
CA MET A 217 -7.83 11.09 -6.55
C MET A 217 -7.38 11.06 -5.09
N GLN A 218 -7.87 12.00 -4.26
CA GLN A 218 -7.73 12.01 -2.80
C GLN A 218 -9.09 11.66 -2.17
N ILE A 219 -9.17 10.56 -1.46
CA ILE A 219 -10.44 9.98 -1.02
C ILE A 219 -10.40 9.63 0.46
N GLY A 220 -11.41 10.04 1.21
CA GLY A 220 -11.53 9.73 2.64
C GLY A 220 -11.31 10.90 3.57
N LEU A 221 -11.05 12.08 3.02
CA LEU A 221 -10.68 13.29 3.76
C LEU A 221 -11.75 13.66 4.79
N ARG A 222 -11.32 13.83 6.05
CA ARG A 222 -12.21 14.14 7.18
C ARG A 222 -11.46 14.72 8.38
N GLY A 223 -12.18 14.90 9.48
CA GLY A 223 -11.61 15.35 10.74
C GLY A 223 -12.00 16.77 11.10
N HIS A 224 -11.31 17.34 12.08
CA HIS A 224 -11.52 18.71 12.57
C HIS A 224 -10.34 19.59 12.18
N PRO A 225 -10.39 20.24 10.99
CA PRO A 225 -9.28 21.04 10.50
C PRO A 225 -9.04 22.29 11.35
N ARG A 226 -7.84 22.85 11.24
CA ARG A 226 -7.49 24.11 11.91
C ARG A 226 -8.18 25.33 11.30
N THR A 227 -8.48 25.24 9.98
CA THR A 227 -9.09 26.32 9.19
C THR A 227 -10.18 25.76 8.29
N LEU A 228 -11.16 26.61 7.91
CA LEU A 228 -12.28 26.18 7.06
C LEU A 228 -11.85 25.89 5.61
N ASP A 229 -10.74 26.44 5.18
CA ASP A 229 -10.19 26.34 3.84
C ASP A 229 -9.11 25.22 3.70
N TRP A 230 -9.10 24.29 4.61
CA TRP A 230 -8.09 23.22 4.68
C TRP A 230 -7.97 22.33 3.43
N LEU A 231 -9.00 22.26 2.60
CA LEU A 231 -8.98 21.57 1.31
C LEU A 231 -8.46 22.45 0.16
N GLN A 232 -8.40 23.77 0.37
CA GLN A 232 -8.06 24.71 -0.71
C GLN A 232 -6.70 24.42 -1.36
N PRO A 233 -5.63 24.07 -0.62
CA PRO A 233 -4.35 23.71 -1.26
C PRO A 233 -4.48 22.56 -2.27
N SER A 234 -5.26 21.54 -1.97
CA SER A 234 -5.48 20.42 -2.92
C SER A 234 -6.24 20.86 -4.17
N TYR A 235 -7.24 21.74 -4.03
CA TYR A 235 -7.95 22.31 -5.18
C TYR A 235 -7.04 23.20 -6.02
N ASP A 236 -6.21 24.03 -5.37
CA ASP A 236 -5.28 24.94 -6.07
C ASP A 236 -4.22 24.15 -6.87
N TYR A 237 -3.78 23.00 -6.37
CA TYR A 237 -2.91 22.07 -7.10
C TYR A 237 -3.64 21.24 -8.17
N GLY A 238 -4.97 21.24 -8.17
CA GLY A 238 -5.80 20.57 -9.18
C GLY A 238 -6.14 19.12 -8.88
N TYR A 239 -6.00 18.66 -7.62
CA TYR A 239 -6.39 17.32 -7.21
C TYR A 239 -7.92 17.12 -7.25
N ASN A 240 -8.35 15.89 -7.51
CA ASN A 240 -9.75 15.51 -7.37
C ASN A 240 -9.98 14.98 -5.95
N ILE A 241 -10.89 15.61 -5.24
CA ILE A 241 -11.15 15.35 -3.82
C ILE A 241 -12.50 14.65 -3.67
N VAL A 242 -12.55 13.66 -2.79
CA VAL A 242 -13.78 13.05 -2.28
C VAL A 242 -13.66 12.95 -0.75
N THR A 243 -14.32 13.85 -0.04
CA THR A 243 -14.42 13.78 1.42
C THR A 243 -15.25 12.58 1.87
N MET A 244 -15.08 12.13 3.14
CA MET A 244 -15.94 11.07 3.68
C MET A 244 -17.42 11.43 3.64
N ALA A 245 -17.77 12.71 3.84
CA ALA A 245 -19.16 13.17 3.75
C ALA A 245 -19.71 13.00 2.34
N GLU A 246 -18.94 13.40 1.31
CA GLU A 246 -19.31 13.19 -0.10
C GLU A 246 -19.38 11.71 -0.47
N TYR A 247 -18.41 10.89 -0.02
CA TYR A 247 -18.45 9.44 -0.21
C TYR A 247 -19.73 8.82 0.36
N ARG A 248 -20.12 9.19 1.59
CA ARG A 248 -21.35 8.70 2.22
C ARG A 248 -22.61 9.15 1.48
N GLN A 249 -22.60 10.34 0.90
CA GLN A 249 -23.72 10.86 0.11
C GLN A 249 -23.83 10.20 -1.27
N ARG A 250 -22.70 10.02 -1.96
CA ARG A 250 -22.61 9.53 -3.34
C ARG A 250 -22.69 8.00 -3.42
N GLY A 251 -22.12 7.33 -2.43
CA GLY A 251 -21.98 5.88 -2.40
C GLY A 251 -20.75 5.37 -3.15
N ALA A 252 -20.32 4.16 -2.80
CA ALA A 252 -19.09 3.54 -3.29
C ALA A 252 -19.05 3.42 -4.83
N LEU A 253 -20.17 3.03 -5.47
CA LEU A 253 -20.20 2.78 -6.91
C LEU A 253 -19.90 4.01 -7.74
N ASP A 254 -20.43 5.17 -7.34
CA ASP A 254 -20.18 6.43 -8.04
C ASP A 254 -18.72 6.87 -7.92
N VAL A 255 -18.12 6.72 -6.74
CA VAL A 255 -16.71 7.04 -6.51
C VAL A 255 -15.78 6.07 -7.26
N ILE A 256 -16.10 4.79 -7.29
CA ILE A 256 -15.37 3.77 -8.07
C ILE A 256 -15.38 4.12 -9.55
N GLU A 257 -16.53 4.53 -10.10
CA GLU A 257 -16.61 4.93 -11.50
C GLU A 257 -15.75 6.17 -11.79
N GLN A 258 -15.75 7.15 -10.89
CA GLN A 258 -14.86 8.32 -10.97
C GLN A 258 -13.38 7.93 -10.97
N ILE A 259 -12.97 7.00 -10.08
CA ILE A 259 -11.59 6.48 -10.03
C ILE A 259 -11.23 5.87 -11.40
N LYS A 260 -12.09 5.01 -11.94
CA LYS A 260 -11.85 4.36 -13.24
C LYS A 260 -11.67 5.37 -14.37
N ILE A 261 -12.52 6.38 -14.43
CA ILE A 261 -12.44 7.44 -15.46
C ILE A 261 -11.14 8.24 -15.33
N LYS A 262 -10.77 8.63 -14.11
CA LYS A 262 -9.62 9.51 -13.86
C LYS A 262 -8.29 8.80 -14.07
N LEU A 263 -8.15 7.56 -13.65
CA LEU A 263 -6.88 6.83 -13.64
C LEU A 263 -6.67 5.93 -14.87
N ALA A 264 -7.68 5.76 -15.74
CA ALA A 264 -7.58 4.89 -16.91
C ALA A 264 -6.40 5.25 -17.82
N GLY A 265 -5.62 4.21 -18.20
CA GLY A 265 -4.52 4.34 -19.15
C GLY A 265 -3.25 5.03 -18.62
N ARG A 266 -3.19 5.34 -17.34
CA ARG A 266 -2.09 6.10 -16.69
C ARG A 266 -1.24 5.22 -15.78
N PRO A 267 0.01 5.63 -15.47
CA PRO A 267 0.78 4.99 -14.40
C PRO A 267 0.17 5.37 -13.04
N VAL A 268 -0.38 4.38 -12.35
CA VAL A 268 -1.06 4.56 -11.06
C VAL A 268 -0.12 4.18 -9.92
N TYR A 269 0.00 5.05 -8.93
CA TYR A 269 0.59 4.75 -7.64
C TYR A 269 -0.50 4.77 -6.55
N ILE A 270 -0.55 3.70 -5.76
CA ILE A 270 -1.50 3.59 -4.65
C ILE A 270 -0.79 4.03 -3.38
N THR A 271 -1.29 5.06 -2.71
CA THR A 271 -0.83 5.40 -1.36
C THR A 271 -1.99 5.28 -0.38
N PHE A 272 -1.79 4.49 0.65
CA PHE A 272 -2.81 4.12 1.61
C PHE A 272 -2.35 4.49 3.03
N ASP A 273 -2.86 5.63 3.52
CA ASP A 273 -2.73 5.92 4.94
C ASP A 273 -3.77 5.13 5.73
N LEU A 274 -3.30 4.41 6.76
CA LEU A 274 -4.18 3.60 7.61
C LEU A 274 -5.21 4.43 8.37
N ASP A 275 -4.99 5.74 8.51
CA ASP A 275 -5.94 6.62 9.17
C ASP A 275 -7.16 6.98 8.30
N CYS A 276 -7.18 6.62 7.00
CA CYS A 276 -8.40 6.67 6.18
C CYS A 276 -9.48 5.73 6.72
N LEU A 277 -9.07 4.68 7.44
CA LEU A 277 -9.97 3.71 8.07
C LEU A 277 -10.61 4.28 9.34
N ASP A 278 -11.76 3.74 9.70
CA ASP A 278 -12.39 4.06 10.96
C ASP A 278 -11.48 3.67 12.14
N PRO A 279 -11.33 4.49 13.18
CA PRO A 279 -10.51 4.16 14.35
C PRO A 279 -10.89 2.85 15.06
N SER A 280 -12.10 2.35 14.87
CA SER A 280 -12.50 1.03 15.37
C SER A 280 -11.90 -0.13 14.58
N VAL A 281 -11.49 0.13 13.34
CA VAL A 281 -10.83 -0.83 12.43
C VAL A 281 -9.32 -0.75 12.54
N ALA A 282 -8.77 0.45 12.53
CA ALA A 282 -7.34 0.72 12.58
C ALA A 282 -7.00 1.72 13.70
N PRO A 283 -6.98 1.29 14.98
CA PRO A 283 -6.75 2.20 16.10
C PRO A 283 -5.30 2.65 16.26
N ALA A 284 -4.33 1.94 15.68
CA ALA A 284 -2.91 2.19 15.86
C ALA A 284 -2.31 3.02 14.71
N VAL A 285 -2.76 4.27 14.61
CA VAL A 285 -2.30 5.24 13.60
C VAL A 285 -1.82 6.53 14.25
N SER A 286 -1.11 7.35 13.49
CA SER A 286 -0.54 8.61 13.96
C SER A 286 -1.62 9.61 14.39
N ASN A 287 -2.60 9.80 13.53
CA ASN A 287 -3.66 10.79 13.70
C ASN A 287 -5.01 10.10 13.61
N LEU A 288 -5.63 9.94 14.77
CA LEU A 288 -7.00 9.42 14.83
C LEU A 288 -7.98 10.53 14.43
N GLU A 289 -8.79 10.27 13.44
CA GLU A 289 -9.84 11.19 12.99
C GLU A 289 -11.24 10.55 13.16
N PRO A 290 -11.79 10.54 14.38
CA PRO A 290 -13.01 9.79 14.67
C PRO A 290 -14.29 10.47 14.17
N GLY A 291 -14.27 11.76 13.88
CA GLY A 291 -15.43 12.64 13.63
C GLY A 291 -16.58 12.03 12.84
N VAL A 292 -16.48 12.01 11.51
CA VAL A 292 -17.54 11.50 10.61
C VAL A 292 -17.47 9.98 10.43
N GLY A 293 -16.51 9.31 11.10
CA GLY A 293 -16.11 7.93 10.83
C GLY A 293 -15.27 7.77 9.56
N GLY A 294 -14.39 6.76 9.57
CA GLY A 294 -13.57 6.41 8.42
C GLY A 294 -14.21 5.30 7.56
N PHE A 295 -13.41 4.74 6.66
CA PHE A 295 -13.82 3.57 5.91
C PHE A 295 -13.83 2.32 6.78
N SER A 296 -14.78 1.42 6.55
CA SER A 296 -14.59 0.01 6.87
C SER A 296 -13.53 -0.59 5.94
N ILE A 297 -12.96 -1.73 6.33
CA ILE A 297 -11.98 -2.41 5.47
C ILE A 297 -12.60 -2.82 4.12
N ASP A 298 -13.86 -3.26 4.11
CA ASP A 298 -14.57 -3.65 2.88
C ASP A 298 -14.73 -2.47 1.92
N GLU A 299 -15.06 -1.28 2.42
CA GLU A 299 -15.19 -0.07 1.60
C GLU A 299 -13.85 0.33 1.00
N ALA A 300 -12.79 0.32 1.82
CA ALA A 300 -11.44 0.66 1.36
C ALA A 300 -10.94 -0.34 0.30
N VAL A 301 -11.14 -1.64 0.50
CA VAL A 301 -10.77 -2.68 -0.46
C VAL A 301 -11.56 -2.54 -1.77
N GLN A 302 -12.86 -2.22 -1.71
CA GLN A 302 -13.64 -1.94 -2.92
C GLN A 302 -13.08 -0.76 -3.74
N LEU A 303 -12.62 0.30 -3.07
CA LEU A 303 -11.98 1.44 -3.73
C LEU A 303 -10.63 1.04 -4.35
N LEU A 304 -9.82 0.22 -3.66
CA LEU A 304 -8.58 -0.32 -4.20
C LEU A 304 -8.84 -1.16 -5.47
N HIS A 305 -9.87 -2.01 -5.45
CA HIS A 305 -10.22 -2.85 -6.59
C HIS A 305 -10.67 -2.05 -7.83
N ALA A 306 -11.00 -0.77 -7.68
CA ALA A 306 -11.33 0.10 -8.82
C ALA A 306 -10.19 0.23 -9.84
N VAL A 307 -8.92 0.07 -9.39
CA VAL A 307 -7.73 0.15 -10.25
C VAL A 307 -7.19 -1.22 -10.69
N ARG A 308 -7.89 -2.32 -10.37
CA ARG A 308 -7.53 -3.67 -10.85
C ARG A 308 -7.45 -3.71 -12.38
N GLY A 309 -6.37 -4.28 -12.91
CA GLY A 309 -6.09 -4.32 -14.35
C GLY A 309 -5.48 -3.03 -14.92
N MET A 310 -5.37 -1.95 -14.14
CA MET A 310 -4.67 -0.72 -14.55
C MET A 310 -3.15 -0.87 -14.41
N ASN A 311 -2.40 0.12 -14.92
CA ASN A 311 -0.94 0.14 -14.78
C ASN A 311 -0.53 0.62 -13.38
N ILE A 312 -0.69 -0.25 -12.37
CA ILE A 312 -0.21 0.02 -11.01
C ILE A 312 1.31 -0.14 -11.01
N ILE A 313 2.04 0.96 -10.87
CA ILE A 313 3.52 0.97 -10.92
C ILE A 313 4.16 0.78 -9.55
N GLY A 314 3.40 0.92 -8.48
CA GLY A 314 3.83 0.76 -7.10
C GLY A 314 2.74 1.14 -6.13
N GLY A 315 3.00 0.94 -4.83
CA GLY A 315 2.13 1.43 -3.77
C GLY A 315 2.79 1.34 -2.40
N ASP A 316 2.21 2.05 -1.44
CA ASP A 316 2.61 2.00 -0.05
C ASP A 316 1.43 1.94 0.92
N VAL A 317 1.70 1.44 2.11
CA VAL A 317 0.84 1.49 3.29
C VAL A 317 1.62 2.18 4.40
N VAL A 318 1.06 3.23 5.01
CA VAL A 318 1.78 4.14 5.90
C VAL A 318 1.05 4.39 7.22
N CYS A 319 1.75 5.05 8.13
CA CYS A 319 1.25 5.58 9.40
C CYS A 319 0.85 4.56 10.46
N LEU A 320 1.27 3.29 10.33
CA LEU A 320 1.14 2.30 11.40
C LEU A 320 1.98 2.69 12.62
N MET A 321 1.36 2.72 13.80
CA MET A 321 2.01 2.92 15.09
C MET A 321 1.94 1.64 15.94
N PRO A 322 2.91 0.72 15.82
CA PRO A 322 2.83 -0.60 16.45
C PRO A 322 2.71 -0.56 17.98
N THR A 323 3.28 0.47 18.65
CA THR A 323 3.21 0.59 20.12
C THR A 323 1.79 0.94 20.62
N LYS A 324 0.91 1.41 19.73
CA LYS A 324 -0.49 1.70 20.02
C LYS A 324 -1.44 0.58 19.60
N ASP A 325 -0.93 -0.45 18.93
CA ASP A 325 -1.78 -1.52 18.44
C ASP A 325 -2.25 -2.43 19.59
N SER A 326 -3.40 -3.04 19.38
CA SER A 326 -3.98 -3.98 20.33
C SER A 326 -3.12 -5.26 20.45
N PRO A 327 -3.27 -6.05 21.51
CA PRO A 327 -2.47 -7.27 21.70
C PRO A 327 -2.55 -8.27 20.53
N ASN A 328 -3.64 -8.25 19.75
CA ASN A 328 -3.80 -9.08 18.55
C ASN A 328 -3.26 -8.41 17.27
N GLN A 329 -2.66 -7.21 17.40
CA GLN A 329 -2.02 -6.49 16.29
C GLN A 329 -2.95 -6.26 15.09
N ILE A 330 -4.20 -5.87 15.36
CA ILE A 330 -5.24 -5.74 14.32
C ILE A 330 -4.85 -4.73 13.24
N THR A 331 -4.26 -3.58 13.61
CA THR A 331 -3.90 -2.54 12.64
C THR A 331 -2.75 -3.02 11.74
N ALA A 332 -1.75 -3.70 12.32
CA ALA A 332 -0.67 -4.32 11.54
C ALA A 332 -1.21 -5.41 10.60
N MET A 333 -2.20 -6.20 11.03
CA MET A 333 -2.84 -7.22 10.19
C MET A 333 -3.64 -6.59 9.04
N VAL A 334 -4.32 -5.47 9.30
CA VAL A 334 -5.02 -4.69 8.27
C VAL A 334 -4.01 -4.14 7.25
N ALA A 335 -2.89 -3.59 7.71
CA ALA A 335 -1.82 -3.13 6.82
C ALA A 335 -1.30 -4.27 5.92
N ALA A 336 -1.04 -5.45 6.49
CA ALA A 336 -0.67 -6.63 5.71
C ALA A 336 -1.75 -7.01 4.68
N SER A 337 -3.02 -6.95 5.05
CA SER A 337 -4.13 -7.26 4.14
C SER A 337 -4.19 -6.29 2.96
N VAL A 338 -4.02 -4.98 3.20
CA VAL A 338 -3.99 -3.96 2.14
C VAL A 338 -2.78 -4.17 1.21
N MET A 339 -1.61 -4.49 1.76
CA MET A 339 -0.44 -4.85 0.93
C MET A 339 -0.71 -6.08 0.06
N PHE A 340 -1.40 -7.09 0.61
CA PHE A 340 -1.77 -8.30 -0.13
C PHE A 340 -2.71 -8.00 -1.30
N GLU A 341 -3.67 -7.08 -1.13
CA GLU A 341 -4.53 -6.60 -2.22
C GLU A 341 -3.70 -5.96 -3.35
N MET A 342 -2.74 -5.08 -2.99
CA MET A 342 -1.85 -4.44 -3.96
C MET A 342 -1.00 -5.46 -4.72
N VAL A 343 -0.36 -6.40 -4.01
CA VAL A 343 0.42 -7.49 -4.61
C VAL A 343 -0.44 -8.30 -5.57
N SER A 344 -1.66 -8.66 -5.16
CA SER A 344 -2.57 -9.48 -5.97
C SER A 344 -2.96 -8.79 -7.28
N MET A 345 -3.29 -7.50 -7.22
CA MET A 345 -3.62 -6.71 -8.42
C MET A 345 -2.42 -6.50 -9.36
N MET A 346 -1.21 -6.36 -8.81
CA MET A 346 0.00 -6.21 -9.63
C MET A 346 0.40 -7.55 -10.28
N ALA A 347 0.28 -8.67 -9.55
CA ALA A 347 0.65 -10.00 -10.04
C ALA A 347 -0.18 -10.43 -11.25
N GLU A 348 -1.49 -10.11 -11.29
CA GLU A 348 -2.35 -10.38 -12.47
C GLU A 348 -1.87 -9.70 -13.75
N ARG A 349 -1.06 -8.65 -13.66
CA ARG A 349 -0.60 -7.89 -14.80
C ARG A 349 0.76 -8.36 -15.33
N VAL A 350 1.60 -8.96 -14.52
CA VAL A 350 2.93 -9.43 -14.90
C VAL A 350 2.90 -10.90 -15.33
N GLY A 351 1.92 -11.69 -14.85
CA GLY A 351 1.63 -13.06 -15.32
C GLY A 351 0.79 -13.03 -16.58
#